data_d8ab7bd0734b3604beb6d502d2f8a9cd
#
_entry.id   d8ab7bd0734b3604beb6d502d2f8a9cd
#
_cell.length_a   1.000
_cell.length_b   1.000
_cell.length_c   1.000
_cell.angle_alpha   90.00
_cell.angle_beta   90.00
_cell.angle_gamma   90.00
#
_symmetry.space_group_name_H-M   'P 1'
#
loop_
_entity.id
_entity.type
_entity.pdbx_description
1 polymer ?
#
loop_
_entity_poly.entity_id
_entity_poly.type
_entity_poly.pdbx_seq_one_letter_code
_entity_poly.pdbx_strand_id
1 'polypeptide(L)'
;MDLATCLKKMELVGVLAFATVDSEGAPQIRNISAIHYEPDALYFFTARGKNFCKELMEDGRVQILAYTKYKEMIRLSGKAYAVAENEQKKWMDII
;
A
#
# COMPACT_ATOMS: atom_id res chain seq x y z
N MET A 1 -13.46 14.63 -1.48
CA MET A 1 -12.90 13.62 -2.42
C MET A 1 -13.25 12.25 -1.89
N ASP A 2 -13.87 11.39 -2.69
CA ASP A 2 -14.20 10.05 -2.25
C ASP A 2 -13.01 9.09 -2.40
N LEU A 3 -13.13 7.90 -1.83
CA LEU A 3 -12.05 6.92 -1.82
C LEU A 3 -11.66 6.49 -3.24
N ALA A 4 -12.65 6.23 -4.10
CA ALA A 4 -12.37 5.80 -5.47
C ALA A 4 -11.56 6.84 -6.25
N THR A 5 -11.86 8.12 -6.09
CA THR A 5 -11.12 9.21 -6.70
C THR A 5 -9.71 9.30 -6.16
N CYS A 6 -9.53 9.16 -4.85
CA CYS A 6 -8.21 9.14 -4.21
C CYS A 6 -7.34 8.03 -4.79
N LEU A 7 -7.89 6.83 -4.91
CA LEU A 7 -7.16 5.68 -5.42
C LEU A 7 -6.78 5.84 -6.88
N LYS A 8 -7.65 6.43 -7.70
CA LYS A 8 -7.32 6.74 -9.09
C LYS A 8 -6.16 7.73 -9.20
N LYS A 9 -6.15 8.75 -8.35
CA LYS A 9 -5.06 9.73 -8.35
C LYS A 9 -3.75 9.09 -7.88
N MET A 10 -3.82 8.20 -6.90
CA MET A 10 -2.64 7.45 -6.43
C MET A 10 -2.08 6.55 -7.52
N GLU A 11 -2.93 5.92 -8.30
CA GLU A 11 -2.52 5.09 -9.43
C GLU A 11 -1.74 5.91 -10.46
N LEU A 12 -2.17 7.13 -10.72
CA LEU A 12 -1.48 8.03 -11.66
C LEU A 12 -0.12 8.49 -11.12
N VAL A 13 0.02 8.63 -9.82
CA VAL A 13 1.31 8.97 -9.19
C VAL A 13 2.28 7.81 -9.31
N GLY A 14 1.83 6.60 -9.10
CA GLY A 14 2.60 5.37 -9.26
C GLY A 14 3.36 4.97 -8.01
N VAL A 15 4.43 5.69 -7.66
CA VAL A 15 5.22 5.39 -6.46
C VAL A 15 4.65 6.16 -5.28
N LEU A 16 4.31 5.42 -4.23
CA LEU A 16 3.66 5.96 -3.03
C LEU A 16 4.57 5.80 -1.82
N ALA A 17 4.45 6.70 -0.85
CA ALA A 17 5.15 6.56 0.43
C ALA A 17 4.25 5.82 1.42
N PHE A 18 4.74 4.69 1.94
CA PHE A 18 4.03 3.87 2.91
C PHE A 18 4.68 4.00 4.27
N ALA A 19 3.90 4.36 5.28
CA ALA A 19 4.35 4.39 6.66
C ALA A 19 3.71 3.23 7.42
N THR A 20 4.54 2.50 8.17
CA THR A 20 4.13 1.37 9.00
C THR A 20 4.73 1.52 10.40
N VAL A 21 4.38 0.59 11.29
CA VAL A 21 4.90 0.57 12.66
C VAL A 21 5.59 -0.77 12.87
N ASP A 22 6.81 -0.74 13.40
CA ASP A 22 7.56 -1.97 13.69
C ASP A 22 7.15 -2.57 15.05
N SER A 23 7.77 -3.69 15.42
CA SER A 23 7.44 -4.41 16.66
C SER A 23 7.73 -3.61 17.93
N GLU A 24 8.57 -2.59 17.85
CA GLU A 24 8.92 -1.72 18.98
C GLU A 24 8.08 -0.45 19.02
N GLY A 25 7.12 -0.31 18.08
CA GLY A 25 6.28 0.87 17.99
C GLY A 25 6.91 2.03 17.23
N ALA A 26 8.08 1.83 16.62
CA ALA A 26 8.75 2.89 15.87
C ALA A 26 8.17 2.99 14.45
N PRO A 27 7.97 4.21 13.93
CA PRO A 27 7.48 4.38 12.58
C PRO A 27 8.56 4.06 11.55
N GLN A 28 8.13 3.44 10.45
CA GLN A 28 8.98 3.14 9.31
C GLN A 28 8.31 3.67 8.05
N ILE A 29 9.10 4.13 7.08
CA ILE A 29 8.56 4.69 5.84
C ILE A 29 9.40 4.21 4.65
N ARG A 30 8.72 3.93 3.53
CA ARG A 30 9.37 3.51 2.28
C ARG A 30 8.50 3.79 1.08
N ASN A 31 9.11 3.79 -0.10
CA ASN A 31 8.37 3.95 -1.36
C ASN A 31 7.94 2.59 -1.88
N ILE A 32 6.68 2.50 -2.29
CA ILE A 32 6.09 1.27 -2.83
C ILE A 32 5.29 1.62 -4.09
N SER A 33 5.39 0.79 -5.12
CA SER A 33 4.50 0.85 -6.26
C SER A 33 3.42 -0.21 -6.09
N ALA A 34 2.15 0.19 -6.15
CA ALA A 34 1.06 -0.76 -6.10
C ALA A 34 0.94 -1.48 -7.45
N ILE A 35 0.45 -2.71 -7.40
CA ILE A 35 0.32 -3.55 -8.59
C ILE A 35 -1.08 -3.54 -9.18
N HIS A 36 -2.07 -3.21 -8.36
CA HIS A 36 -3.47 -3.28 -8.77
C HIS A 36 -4.30 -2.34 -7.91
N TYR A 37 -5.26 -1.65 -8.54
CA TYR A 37 -6.18 -0.74 -7.86
C TYR A 37 -7.62 -1.15 -8.14
N GLU A 38 -8.44 -1.10 -7.09
CA GLU A 38 -9.89 -1.25 -7.16
C GLU A 38 -10.54 0.01 -6.56
N PRO A 39 -11.85 0.21 -6.73
CA PRO A 39 -12.50 1.43 -6.19
C PRO A 39 -12.39 1.60 -4.68
N ASP A 40 -12.15 0.53 -3.93
CA ASP A 40 -12.10 0.55 -2.47
C ASP A 40 -10.79 0.02 -1.89
N ALA A 41 -9.80 -0.34 -2.72
CA ALA A 41 -8.57 -0.95 -2.23
C ALA A 41 -7.43 -0.81 -3.23
N LEU A 42 -6.20 -0.91 -2.74
CA LEU A 42 -5.02 -1.09 -3.59
C LEU A 42 -4.22 -2.29 -3.09
N TYR A 43 -3.44 -2.88 -3.99
CA TYR A 43 -2.71 -4.11 -3.74
C TYR A 43 -1.24 -3.96 -4.10
N PHE A 44 -0.37 -4.55 -3.30
CA PHE A 44 1.07 -4.47 -3.52
C PHE A 44 1.74 -5.76 -3.07
N PHE A 45 2.98 -5.96 -3.50
CA PHE A 45 3.78 -7.11 -3.11
C PHE A 45 4.84 -6.74 -2.08
N THR A 46 5.14 -7.69 -1.20
CA THR A 46 6.30 -7.62 -0.32
C THR A 46 6.82 -9.04 -0.08
N ALA A 47 8.11 -9.18 0.13
CA ALA A 47 8.73 -10.47 0.40
C ALA A 47 8.58 -10.83 1.89
N ARG A 48 8.25 -12.09 2.18
CA ARG A 48 8.01 -12.55 3.55
C ARG A 48 9.18 -12.34 4.50
N GLY A 49 10.42 -12.37 4.00
CA GLY A 49 11.59 -12.18 4.83
C GLY A 49 11.92 -10.72 5.15
N LYS A 50 11.19 -9.76 4.58
CA LYS A 50 11.45 -8.35 4.80
C LYS A 50 10.76 -7.83 6.06
N ASN A 51 11.36 -6.84 6.71
CA ASN A 51 10.78 -6.19 7.87
C ASN A 51 9.41 -5.59 7.57
N PHE A 52 9.22 -5.05 6.37
CA PHE A 52 7.95 -4.50 5.94
C PHE A 52 6.82 -5.53 6.03
N CYS A 53 7.06 -6.74 5.54
CA CYS A 53 6.08 -7.82 5.61
C CYS A 53 5.73 -8.15 7.05
N LYS A 54 6.74 -8.26 7.93
CA LYS A 54 6.54 -8.53 9.35
C LYS A 54 5.71 -7.45 10.02
N GLU A 55 6.01 -6.19 9.74
CA GLU A 55 5.27 -5.04 10.30
C GLU A 55 3.80 -5.10 9.92
N LEU A 56 3.51 -5.41 8.64
CA LEU A 56 2.14 -5.50 8.17
C LEU A 56 1.39 -6.67 8.79
N MET A 57 2.04 -7.81 8.99
CA MET A 57 1.41 -8.99 9.57
C MET A 57 1.18 -8.84 11.08
N GLU A 58 2.06 -8.15 11.78
CA GLU A 58 1.94 -7.96 13.23
C GLU A 58 0.94 -6.89 13.60
N ASP A 59 0.97 -5.75 12.90
CA ASP A 59 0.14 -4.59 13.25
C ASP A 59 -0.92 -4.30 12.19
N GLY A 60 -0.54 -4.31 10.92
CA GLY A 60 -1.45 -4.07 9.80
C GLY A 60 -1.78 -2.60 9.55
N ARG A 61 -1.52 -1.71 10.48
CA ARG A 61 -1.81 -0.28 10.27
C ARG A 61 -0.84 0.29 9.25
N VAL A 62 -1.38 1.06 8.31
CA VAL A 62 -0.58 1.68 7.26
C VAL A 62 -1.13 3.07 6.95
N GLN A 63 -0.21 4.00 6.68
CA GLN A 63 -0.55 5.29 6.12
C GLN A 63 0.19 5.45 4.81
N ILE A 64 -0.53 5.94 3.81
CA ILE A 64 0.00 6.08 2.46
C ILE A 64 -0.10 7.55 2.06
N LEU A 65 1.00 8.09 1.52
CA LEU A 65 1.06 9.47 1.07
C LEU A 65 1.37 9.49 -0.41
N ALA A 66 0.60 10.29 -1.15
CA ALA A 66 0.83 10.56 -2.56
C ALA A 66 0.87 12.07 -2.78
N TYR A 67 1.77 12.50 -3.68
CA TYR A 67 1.85 13.90 -4.08
C TYR A 67 1.69 13.94 -5.60
N THR A 68 0.59 14.55 -6.06
CA THR A 68 0.25 14.56 -7.48
C THR A 68 0.99 15.67 -8.22
N LYS A 69 1.02 15.56 -9.55
CA LYS A 69 1.60 16.59 -10.42
C LYS A 69 0.86 17.93 -10.32
N TYR A 70 -0.36 17.92 -9.80
CA TYR A 70 -1.16 19.12 -9.58
C TYR A 70 -0.96 19.71 -8.18
N LYS A 71 0.08 19.25 -7.46
CA LYS A 71 0.42 19.70 -6.11
C LYS A 71 -0.64 19.36 -5.07
N GLU A 72 -1.40 18.31 -5.32
CA GLU A 72 -2.34 17.77 -4.33
C GLU A 72 -1.61 16.75 -3.46
N MET A 73 -1.80 16.84 -2.15
CA MET A 73 -1.27 15.87 -1.20
C MET A 73 -2.43 14.99 -0.73
N ILE A 74 -2.32 13.69 -0.96
CA ILE A 74 -3.36 12.73 -0.60
C ILE A 74 -2.81 11.78 0.44
N ARG A 75 -3.49 11.67 1.58
CA ARG A 75 -3.12 10.74 2.65
C ARG A 75 -4.25 9.74 2.83
N LEU A 76 -3.89 8.47 2.79
CA LEU A 76 -4.83 7.37 3.00
C LEU A 76 -4.41 6.59 4.23
N SER A 77 -5.32 6.44 5.19
CA SER A 77 -5.11 5.60 6.37
C SER A 77 -5.91 4.32 6.22
N GLY A 78 -5.31 3.18 6.57
CA GLY A 78 -6.03 1.94 6.46
C GLY A 78 -5.29 0.78 7.10
N LYS A 79 -5.79 -0.42 6.84
CA LYS A 79 -5.17 -1.66 7.27
C LYS A 79 -4.77 -2.51 6.07
N ALA A 80 -3.63 -3.16 6.19
CA ALA A 80 -3.16 -4.10 5.20
C ALA A 80 -3.52 -5.53 5.63
N TYR A 81 -3.98 -6.33 4.68
CA TYR A 81 -4.34 -7.72 4.89
C TYR A 81 -3.65 -8.58 3.85
N ALA A 82 -3.23 -9.78 4.27
CA ALA A 82 -2.69 -10.74 3.33
C ALA A 82 -3.81 -11.27 2.44
N VAL A 83 -3.56 -11.29 1.14
CA VAL A 83 -4.49 -11.86 0.16
C VAL A 83 -4.34 -13.38 0.17
N ALA A 84 -5.41 -14.12 -0.09
CA ALA A 84 -5.39 -15.58 -0.17
C ALA A 84 -4.38 -16.05 -1.22
N GLU A 85 -3.72 -17.19 -0.96
CA GLU A 85 -2.64 -17.70 -1.82
C GLU A 85 -3.04 -17.86 -3.29
N ASN A 86 -4.24 -18.34 -3.55
CA ASN A 86 -4.72 -18.50 -4.93
C ASN A 86 -4.85 -17.17 -5.67
N GLU A 87 -5.24 -16.11 -4.99
CA GLU A 87 -5.31 -14.78 -5.58
C GLU A 87 -3.92 -14.17 -5.75
N GLN A 88 -3.01 -14.41 -4.80
CA GLN A 88 -1.63 -13.97 -4.92
C GLN A 88 -0.99 -14.53 -6.18
N LYS A 89 -1.19 -15.81 -6.44
CA LYS A 89 -0.66 -16.48 -7.62
C LYS A 89 -1.24 -15.88 -8.91
N LYS A 90 -2.53 -15.58 -8.92
CA LYS A 90 -3.20 -14.96 -10.07
C LYS A 90 -2.56 -13.61 -10.41
N TRP A 91 -2.25 -12.80 -9.41
CA TRP A 91 -1.66 -11.49 -9.65
C TRP A 91 -0.18 -11.57 -10.04
N MET A 92 0.54 -12.56 -9.55
CA MET A 92 1.91 -12.79 -9.98
C MET A 92 1.98 -13.15 -11.46
N ASP A 93 0.97 -13.83 -11.99
CA ASP A 93 0.90 -14.17 -13.41
C ASP A 93 0.63 -12.96 -14.30
N ILE A 94 0.08 -11.88 -13.75
CA ILE A 94 -0.19 -10.63 -14.48
C ILE A 94 1.10 -9.81 -14.66
N ILE A 95 2.04 -9.95 -13.77
CA ILE A 95 3.31 -9.23 -13.77
C ILE A 95 4.35 -9.97 -14.59
#